data_93c837bcf33f81af226acecdfb796f12
#
_entry.id   93c837bcf33f81af226acecdfb796f12
#
_cell.length_a   1.000
_cell.length_b   1.000
_cell.length_c   1.000
_cell.angle_alpha   90.00
_cell.angle_beta   90.00
_cell.angle_gamma   90.00
#
_symmetry.space_group_name_H-M   'P 1'
#
loop_
_entity.id
_entity.type
_entity.pdbx_description
1 polymer ?
#
loop_
_entity_poly.entity_id
_entity_poly.type
_entity_poly.pdbx_seq_one_letter_code
_entity_poly.pdbx_strand_id
1 'polypeptide(L)'
;MTRIVIPLLIGLAIGAAIGVAVGWVAPLGDSGAEFSHLSSNYKADVAVMIGAAYAKDHNFDTAQARLGLLAEPDAATYVVLLTEQYIAEEKDPDEIRYLALLSAGFGYVTPPMLPYLTPTPAVP
;
A
#
# COMPACT_ATOMS: atom_id res chain seq x y z
N MET A 1 -16.09 -48.46 -26.41
CA MET A 1 -15.23 -47.75 -25.46
C MET A 1 -14.18 -46.88 -26.16
N THR A 2 -13.61 -47.36 -27.26
CA THR A 2 -12.66 -46.51 -28.03
C THR A 2 -13.29 -45.26 -28.62
N ARG A 3 -14.59 -45.22 -28.84
CA ARG A 3 -15.29 -44.06 -29.40
C ARG A 3 -15.43 -42.87 -28.46
N ILE A 4 -15.30 -43.11 -27.14
CA ILE A 4 -15.42 -42.05 -26.12
C ILE A 4 -14.04 -41.57 -25.73
N VAL A 5 -13.04 -42.46 -25.76
CA VAL A 5 -11.65 -42.13 -25.36
C VAL A 5 -10.97 -41.18 -26.32
N ILE A 6 -11.20 -41.36 -27.64
CA ILE A 6 -10.56 -40.51 -28.68
C ILE A 6 -11.04 -39.06 -28.58
N PRO A 7 -12.35 -38.72 -28.54
CA PRO A 7 -12.79 -37.35 -28.39
C PRO A 7 -12.44 -36.78 -27.02
N LEU A 8 -12.39 -37.58 -25.97
CA LEU A 8 -11.96 -37.14 -24.65
C LEU A 8 -10.49 -36.74 -24.66
N LEU A 9 -9.61 -37.51 -25.28
CA LEU A 9 -8.18 -37.19 -25.42
C LEU A 9 -7.97 -35.94 -26.24
N ILE A 10 -8.70 -35.76 -27.33
CA ILE A 10 -8.63 -34.58 -28.19
C ILE A 10 -9.08 -33.34 -27.40
N GLY A 11 -10.19 -33.44 -26.67
CA GLY A 11 -10.70 -32.35 -25.83
C GLY A 11 -9.71 -31.96 -24.72
N LEU A 12 -9.10 -32.95 -24.09
CA LEU A 12 -8.09 -32.73 -23.06
C LEU A 12 -6.84 -32.03 -23.64
N ALA A 13 -6.37 -32.48 -24.80
CA ALA A 13 -5.20 -31.87 -25.47
C ALA A 13 -5.49 -30.42 -25.86
N ILE A 14 -6.66 -30.13 -26.41
CA ILE A 14 -7.05 -28.78 -26.80
C ILE A 14 -7.21 -27.91 -25.56
N GLY A 15 -7.86 -28.44 -24.52
CA GLY A 15 -8.05 -27.71 -23.26
C GLY A 15 -6.72 -27.37 -22.59
N ALA A 16 -5.78 -28.32 -22.58
CA ALA A 16 -4.45 -28.08 -22.02
C ALA A 16 -3.67 -27.03 -22.84
N ALA A 17 -3.75 -27.11 -24.17
CA ALA A 17 -3.07 -26.14 -25.05
C ALA A 17 -3.64 -24.73 -24.85
N ILE A 18 -4.96 -24.58 -24.75
CA ILE A 18 -5.60 -23.29 -24.49
C ILE A 18 -5.24 -22.80 -23.10
N GLY A 19 -5.26 -23.67 -22.09
CA GLY A 19 -4.92 -23.32 -20.72
C GLY A 19 -3.48 -22.81 -20.60
N VAL A 20 -2.53 -23.48 -21.25
CA VAL A 20 -1.14 -23.06 -21.25
C VAL A 20 -0.98 -21.73 -22.02
N ALA A 21 -1.65 -21.59 -23.16
CA ALA A 21 -1.58 -20.37 -23.96
C ALA A 21 -2.16 -19.16 -23.17
N VAL A 22 -3.30 -19.35 -22.50
CA VAL A 22 -3.90 -18.29 -21.67
C VAL A 22 -3.00 -17.98 -20.49
N GLY A 23 -2.41 -19.00 -19.85
CA GLY A 23 -1.47 -18.81 -18.76
C GLY A 23 -0.18 -18.08 -19.18
N TRP A 24 0.23 -18.25 -20.44
CA TRP A 24 1.43 -17.58 -20.98
C TRP A 24 1.14 -16.18 -21.51
N VAL A 25 -0.03 -15.98 -22.11
CA VAL A 25 -0.42 -14.72 -22.75
C VAL A 25 -1.13 -13.77 -21.78
N ALA A 26 -1.77 -14.30 -20.72
CA ALA A 26 -2.18 -13.47 -19.60
C ALA A 26 -0.91 -13.16 -18.81
N PRO A 27 -0.19 -12.08 -19.15
CA PRO A 27 1.07 -11.85 -18.49
C PRO A 27 0.77 -11.55 -17.05
N LEU A 28 1.38 -12.32 -16.18
CA LEU A 28 1.50 -11.97 -14.76
C LEU A 28 1.90 -10.50 -14.59
N GLY A 29 2.46 -9.89 -15.65
CA GLY A 29 2.83 -8.49 -15.69
C GLY A 29 1.66 -7.51 -15.63
N ASP A 30 0.56 -7.78 -16.34
CA ASP A 30 -0.62 -6.90 -16.28
C ASP A 30 -1.37 -7.06 -14.94
N SER A 31 -1.49 -8.29 -14.46
CA SER A 31 -2.00 -8.54 -13.12
C SER A 31 -1.07 -7.92 -12.07
N GLY A 32 0.25 -7.98 -12.29
CA GLY A 32 1.24 -7.39 -11.40
C GLY A 32 1.11 -5.87 -11.31
N ALA A 33 0.80 -5.19 -12.41
CA ALA A 33 0.60 -3.74 -12.41
C ALA A 33 -0.65 -3.34 -11.62
N GLU A 34 -1.77 -4.05 -11.80
CA GLU A 34 -2.99 -3.80 -11.03
C GLU A 34 -2.79 -4.12 -9.56
N PHE A 35 -2.14 -5.22 -9.24
CA PHE A 35 -1.80 -5.57 -7.86
C PHE A 35 -0.85 -4.55 -7.24
N SER A 36 0.07 -3.99 -8.01
CA SER A 36 0.97 -2.94 -7.52
C SER A 36 0.20 -1.70 -7.11
N HIS A 37 -0.78 -1.27 -7.91
CA HIS A 37 -1.62 -0.12 -7.57
C HIS A 37 -2.48 -0.39 -6.35
N LEU A 38 -3.10 -1.57 -6.27
CA LEU A 38 -3.89 -1.97 -5.11
C LEU A 38 -3.01 -2.09 -3.87
N SER A 39 -1.81 -2.66 -4.01
CA SER A 39 -0.85 -2.74 -2.91
C SER A 39 -0.41 -1.37 -2.44
N SER A 40 -0.18 -0.43 -3.35
CA SER A 40 0.22 0.94 -3.00
C SER A 40 -0.88 1.65 -2.22
N ASN A 41 -2.14 1.54 -2.67
CA ASN A 41 -3.28 2.12 -1.97
C ASN A 41 -3.48 1.45 -0.60
N TYR A 42 -3.35 0.14 -0.55
CA TYR A 42 -3.46 -0.62 0.70
C TYR A 42 -2.36 -0.20 1.69
N LYS A 43 -1.12 -0.07 1.22
CA LYS A 43 0.00 0.37 2.06
C LYS A 43 -0.25 1.78 2.60
N ALA A 44 -0.76 2.68 1.77
CA ALA A 44 -1.07 4.03 2.20
C ALA A 44 -2.13 4.04 3.29
N ASP A 45 -3.21 3.28 3.12
CA ASP A 45 -4.27 3.16 4.11
C ASP A 45 -3.75 2.58 5.43
N VAL A 46 -2.92 1.56 5.36
CA VAL A 46 -2.31 0.95 6.55
C VAL A 46 -1.39 1.94 7.24
N ALA A 47 -0.60 2.71 6.49
CA ALA A 47 0.27 3.74 7.05
C ALA A 47 -0.53 4.80 7.80
N VAL A 48 -1.67 5.23 7.26
CA VAL A 48 -2.57 6.17 7.96
C VAL A 48 -3.10 5.56 9.26
N MET A 49 -3.50 4.30 9.22
CA MET A 49 -3.97 3.60 10.42
C MET A 49 -2.87 3.50 11.48
N ILE A 50 -1.65 3.21 11.07
CA ILE A 50 -0.49 3.16 11.97
C ILE A 50 -0.25 4.53 12.59
N GLY A 51 -0.30 5.59 11.78
CA GLY A 51 -0.18 6.95 12.25
C GLY A 51 -1.28 7.34 13.25
N ALA A 52 -2.51 6.93 12.99
CA ALA A 52 -3.63 7.18 13.89
C ALA A 52 -3.45 6.46 15.23
N ALA A 53 -3.00 5.23 15.20
CA ALA A 53 -2.70 4.47 16.43
C ALA A 53 -1.55 5.11 17.21
N TYR A 54 -0.51 5.54 16.51
CA TYR A 54 0.61 6.24 17.11
C TYR A 54 0.17 7.56 17.77
N ALA A 55 -0.74 8.29 17.15
CA ALA A 55 -1.27 9.53 17.69
C ALA A 55 -2.00 9.29 19.01
N LYS A 56 -2.57 8.11 19.20
CA LYS A 56 -3.28 7.76 20.44
C LYS A 56 -2.35 7.22 21.51
N ASP A 57 -1.49 6.25 21.18
CA ASP A 57 -0.70 5.54 22.18
C ASP A 57 0.71 6.10 22.34
N HIS A 58 1.17 6.93 21.42
CA HIS A 58 2.51 7.53 21.40
C HIS A 58 3.63 6.46 21.48
N ASN A 59 3.34 5.24 21.04
CA ASN A 59 4.31 4.14 21.05
C ASN A 59 4.95 4.01 19.67
N PHE A 60 6.05 4.71 19.48
CA PHE A 60 6.77 4.72 18.21
C PHE A 60 7.37 3.36 17.86
N ASP A 61 7.85 2.61 18.86
CA ASP A 61 8.41 1.28 18.62
C ASP A 61 7.38 0.34 17.99
N THR A 62 6.15 0.37 18.47
CA THR A 62 5.05 -0.41 17.91
C THR A 62 4.71 0.07 16.49
N ALA A 63 4.66 1.40 16.29
CA ALA A 63 4.39 1.97 14.98
C ALA A 63 5.47 1.55 13.96
N GLN A 64 6.72 1.61 14.35
CA GLN A 64 7.85 1.21 13.52
C GLN A 64 7.78 -0.28 13.17
N ALA A 65 7.44 -1.13 14.13
CA ALA A 65 7.28 -2.56 13.90
C ALA A 65 6.16 -2.84 12.90
N ARG A 66 5.05 -2.13 13.02
CA ARG A 66 3.92 -2.26 12.08
C ARG A 66 4.29 -1.79 10.68
N LEU A 67 5.03 -0.68 10.57
CA LEU A 67 5.51 -0.20 9.29
C LEU A 67 6.45 -1.19 8.61
N GLY A 68 7.22 -1.94 9.40
CA GLY A 68 8.08 -2.99 8.87
C GLY A 68 7.31 -4.08 8.13
N LEU A 69 6.04 -4.29 8.47
CA LEU A 69 5.19 -5.26 7.77
C LEU A 69 4.80 -4.83 6.36
N LEU A 70 4.98 -3.57 6.01
CA LEU A 70 4.68 -3.05 4.68
C LEU A 70 5.76 -3.42 3.65
N ALA A 71 6.85 -4.03 4.08
CA ALA A 71 7.95 -4.45 3.23
C ALA A 71 8.60 -3.31 2.44
N GLU A 72 8.56 -2.09 2.98
CA GLU A 72 9.24 -0.95 2.39
C GLU A 72 10.69 -0.94 2.86
N PRO A 73 11.68 -0.82 1.95
CA PRO A 73 13.09 -0.82 2.32
C PRO A 73 13.47 0.29 3.30
N ASP A 74 12.83 1.45 3.15
CA ASP A 74 13.04 2.61 4.01
C ASP A 74 11.67 3.17 4.41
N ALA A 75 11.17 2.72 5.55
CA ALA A 75 9.86 3.12 6.04
C ALA A 75 9.80 4.62 6.32
N ALA A 76 10.89 5.21 6.81
CA ALA A 76 10.94 6.64 7.11
C ALA A 76 10.75 7.48 5.85
N THR A 77 11.50 7.18 4.80
CA THR A 77 11.37 7.87 3.51
C THR A 77 9.98 7.66 2.92
N TYR A 78 9.45 6.43 3.01
CA TYR A 78 8.12 6.12 2.53
C TYR A 78 7.05 7.00 3.21
N VAL A 79 7.12 7.13 4.52
CA VAL A 79 6.15 7.94 5.29
C VAL A 79 6.28 9.42 4.92
N VAL A 80 7.50 9.94 4.78
CA VAL A 80 7.73 11.33 4.39
C VAL A 80 7.11 11.61 3.02
N LEU A 81 7.40 10.78 2.03
CA LEU A 81 6.89 10.96 0.67
C LEU A 81 5.37 10.84 0.62
N LEU A 82 4.82 9.89 1.37
CA LEU A 82 3.38 9.69 1.45
C LEU A 82 2.70 10.91 2.08
N THR A 83 3.29 11.46 3.13
CA THR A 83 2.78 12.66 3.80
C THR A 83 2.75 13.85 2.83
N GLU A 84 3.85 14.06 2.11
CA GLU A 84 3.94 15.15 1.13
C GLU A 84 2.93 14.95 -0.01
N GLN A 85 2.74 13.72 -0.46
CA GLN A 85 1.75 13.40 -1.48
C GLN A 85 0.34 13.72 -0.99
N TYR A 86 0.01 13.34 0.23
CA TYR A 86 -1.31 13.63 0.81
C TYR A 86 -1.55 15.14 0.95
N ILE A 87 -0.52 15.88 1.30
CA ILE A 87 -0.60 17.35 1.38
C ILE A 87 -0.86 17.94 -0.01
N ALA A 88 -0.13 17.47 -1.02
CA ALA A 88 -0.26 17.96 -2.39
C ALA A 88 -1.62 17.63 -2.99
N GLU A 89 -2.19 16.49 -2.63
CA GLU A 89 -3.52 16.05 -3.10
C GLU A 89 -4.67 16.61 -2.25
N GLU A 90 -4.35 17.40 -1.24
CA GLU A 90 -5.33 18.00 -0.33
C GLU A 90 -6.29 16.97 0.27
N LYS A 91 -5.73 15.84 0.73
CA LYS A 91 -6.51 14.81 1.38
C LYS A 91 -6.95 15.25 2.78
N ASP A 92 -7.66 14.36 3.48
CA ASP A 92 -8.19 14.65 4.80
C ASP A 92 -7.09 15.19 5.74
N PRO A 93 -7.29 16.38 6.36
CA PRO A 93 -6.29 16.95 7.28
C PRO A 93 -5.93 16.04 8.45
N ASP A 94 -6.88 15.24 8.95
CA ASP A 94 -6.61 14.31 10.04
C ASP A 94 -5.66 13.20 9.59
N GLU A 95 -5.85 12.68 8.40
CA GLU A 95 -4.95 11.67 7.82
C GLU A 95 -3.55 12.24 7.61
N ILE A 96 -3.47 13.46 7.09
CA ILE A 96 -2.20 14.15 6.90
C ILE A 96 -1.49 14.33 8.24
N ARG A 97 -2.24 14.72 9.26
CA ARG A 97 -1.68 14.89 10.61
C ARG A 97 -1.11 13.59 11.15
N TYR A 98 -1.82 12.48 11.00
CA TYR A 98 -1.33 11.18 11.45
C TYR A 98 -0.04 10.80 10.75
N LEU A 99 0.04 11.00 9.44
CA LEU A 99 1.25 10.71 8.68
C LEU A 99 2.39 11.66 9.07
N ALA A 100 2.09 12.93 9.27
CA ALA A 100 3.08 13.92 9.70
C ALA A 100 3.64 13.60 11.09
N LEU A 101 2.79 13.18 12.02
CA LEU A 101 3.24 12.73 13.35
C LEU A 101 4.16 11.53 13.25
N LEU A 102 3.82 10.59 12.38
CA LEU A 102 4.63 9.40 12.16
C LEU A 102 5.99 9.76 11.57
N SER A 103 6.01 10.65 10.59
CA SER A 103 7.23 11.18 10.00
C SER A 103 8.10 11.90 11.03
N ALA A 104 7.49 12.72 11.87
CA ALA A 104 8.19 13.41 12.96
C ALA A 104 8.78 12.43 13.96
N GLY A 105 8.10 11.29 14.21
CA GLY A 105 8.62 10.22 15.04
C GLY A 105 9.94 9.64 14.51
N PHE A 106 10.09 9.59 13.19
CA PHE A 106 11.35 9.20 12.56
C PHE A 106 12.41 10.32 12.56
N GLY A 107 12.03 11.53 12.98
CA GLY A 107 12.92 12.68 12.98
C GLY A 107 12.89 13.49 11.69
N TYR A 108 11.96 13.23 10.80
CA TYR A 108 11.83 13.93 9.53
C TYR A 108 10.61 14.84 9.56
N VAL A 109 10.85 16.16 9.56
CA VAL A 109 9.81 17.17 9.48
C VAL A 109 10.14 18.09 8.32
N THR A 110 9.25 18.14 7.35
CA THR A 110 9.40 19.04 6.20
C THR A 110 8.50 20.28 6.40
N PRO A 111 8.82 21.42 5.78
CA PRO A 111 8.01 22.62 5.95
C PRO A 111 6.50 22.45 5.70
N PRO A 112 6.06 21.68 4.67
CA PRO A 112 4.62 21.45 4.46
C PRO A 112 3.93 20.73 5.60
N MET A 113 4.67 19.99 6.43
CA MET A 113 4.12 19.23 7.56
C MET A 113 3.85 20.10 8.79
N LEU A 114 4.55 21.24 8.89
CA LEU A 114 4.50 22.07 10.10
C LEU A 114 3.08 22.49 10.51
N PRO A 115 2.19 22.91 9.57
CA PRO A 115 0.83 23.29 9.97
C PRO A 115 0.02 22.15 10.58
N TYR A 116 0.39 20.91 10.30
CA TYR A 116 -0.31 19.72 10.79
C TYR A 116 0.27 19.19 12.10
N LEU A 117 1.49 19.58 12.42
CA LEU A 117 2.19 19.14 13.64
C LEU A 117 2.00 20.11 14.79
N THR A 118 1.89 21.40 14.49
CA THR A 118 1.62 22.39 15.53
C THR A 118 0.16 22.28 15.95
N PRO A 119 -0.12 22.08 17.25
CA PRO A 119 -1.48 22.16 17.71
C PRO A 119 -2.02 23.54 17.32
N THR A 120 -3.18 23.55 16.68
CA THR A 120 -3.84 24.81 16.40
C THR A 120 -3.93 25.58 17.70
N PRO A 121 -3.27 26.77 17.81
CA PRO A 121 -3.40 27.51 19.05
C PRO A 121 -4.88 27.72 19.29
N ALA A 122 -5.32 27.35 20.48
CA ALA A 122 -6.68 27.63 20.88
C ALA A 122 -6.86 29.12 20.67
N VAL A 123 -7.55 29.47 19.60
CA VAL A 123 -7.81 30.86 19.30
C VAL A 123 -8.60 31.42 20.45
N PRO A 124 -8.11 32.46 21.11
CA PRO A 124 -8.89 33.10 22.17
C PRO A 124 -10.19 33.64 21.62
#